data_1dac6595b1c20a52f1b528a6836c02d2
#
_entry.id   1dac6595b1c20a52f1b528a6836c02d2
#
_cell.length_a   1.000
_cell.length_b   1.000
_cell.length_c   1.000
_cell.angle_alpha   90.00
_cell.angle_beta   90.00
_cell.angle_gamma   90.00
#
_symmetry.space_group_name_H-M   'P 1'
#
loop_
_entity.id
_entity.type
_entity.pdbx_description
1 polymer ?
#
loop_
_entity_poly.entity_id
_entity_poly.type
_entity_poly.pdbx_seq_one_letter_code
_entity_poly.pdbx_strand_id
1 'polypeptide(L)'
;GLTRQEATIYICLYQTGPLTGYEVAKDTGISRSNVYSALAGLVEKGAAYKMEAAANKYLAAPVEELCENRMRLLKEAEGYLRNNLLPVEEETEGYITIEGYRHIQDKIYAMLQKAEKRIYLSLSAPELVFWKEELQKLVLRQIKVVILTDEQVELSEGITTYLSDRKEAQIHLIVDSKLVLTGDYSGQESDTCLYSGQKNLVSV
;
A
#
# COMPACT_ATOMS: atom_id res chain seq x y z
N GLY A 1 -5.68 -0.83 12.74
CA GLY A 1 -5.40 -2.25 12.51
C GLY A 1 -5.52 -3.08 13.80
N LEU A 2 -5.36 -4.38 13.69
CA LEU A 2 -5.27 -5.28 14.83
C LEU A 2 -3.85 -5.27 15.39
N THR A 3 -3.70 -5.32 16.71
CA THR A 3 -2.42 -5.61 17.35
C THR A 3 -2.01 -7.06 17.09
N ARG A 4 -0.75 -7.42 17.35
CA ARG A 4 -0.28 -8.79 17.17
C ARG A 4 -1.10 -9.81 17.98
N GLN A 5 -1.44 -9.48 19.23
CA GLN A 5 -2.26 -10.36 20.07
C GLN A 5 -3.70 -10.48 19.58
N GLU A 6 -4.31 -9.36 19.18
CA GLU A 6 -5.64 -9.36 18.58
C GLU A 6 -5.68 -10.19 17.28
N ALA A 7 -4.67 -10.06 16.41
CA ALA A 7 -4.59 -10.85 15.18
C ALA A 7 -4.46 -12.35 15.48
N THR A 8 -3.63 -12.74 16.46
CA THR A 8 -3.50 -14.14 16.87
C THR A 8 -4.83 -14.70 17.37
N ILE A 9 -5.54 -13.96 18.21
CA ILE A 9 -6.84 -14.37 18.77
C ILE A 9 -7.92 -14.38 17.67
N TYR A 10 -7.93 -13.41 16.78
CA TYR A 10 -8.86 -13.39 15.64
C TYR A 10 -8.71 -14.64 14.76
N ILE A 11 -7.47 -15.02 14.43
CA ILE A 11 -7.20 -16.22 13.63
C ILE A 11 -7.67 -17.48 14.39
N CYS A 12 -7.41 -17.58 15.69
CA CYS A 12 -7.87 -18.67 16.52
C CYS A 12 -9.40 -18.79 16.47
N LEU A 13 -10.13 -17.72 16.72
CA LEU A 13 -11.60 -17.70 16.66
C LEU A 13 -12.14 -18.01 15.25
N TYR A 14 -11.48 -17.52 14.21
CA TYR A 14 -11.89 -17.74 12.82
C TYR A 14 -11.75 -19.20 12.40
N GLN A 15 -10.70 -19.89 12.87
CA GLN A 15 -10.41 -21.28 12.53
C GLN A 15 -11.20 -22.30 13.35
N THR A 16 -11.48 -21.98 14.63
CA THR A 16 -12.09 -22.95 15.57
C THR A 16 -13.57 -22.67 15.84
N GLY A 17 -14.07 -21.47 15.53
CA GLY A 17 -15.44 -21.06 15.81
C GLY A 17 -15.61 -20.40 17.18
N PRO A 18 -16.83 -20.37 17.75
CA PRO A 18 -17.10 -19.63 18.97
C PRO A 18 -16.42 -20.23 20.19
N LEU A 19 -15.52 -19.47 20.84
CA LEU A 19 -14.78 -19.87 22.04
C LEU A 19 -15.02 -18.93 23.21
N THR A 20 -14.91 -19.43 24.42
CA THR A 20 -14.79 -18.61 25.63
C THR A 20 -13.39 -18.02 25.75
N GLY A 21 -13.21 -16.94 26.50
CA GLY A 21 -11.88 -16.37 26.74
C GLY A 21 -10.91 -17.35 27.41
N TYR A 22 -11.43 -18.32 28.16
CA TYR A 22 -10.62 -19.40 28.77
C TYR A 22 -10.06 -20.35 27.70
N GLU A 23 -10.91 -20.81 26.77
CA GLU A 23 -10.52 -21.67 25.65
C GLU A 23 -9.51 -20.98 24.76
N VAL A 24 -9.75 -19.72 24.41
CA VAL A 24 -8.80 -18.89 23.64
C VAL A 24 -7.43 -18.80 24.35
N ALA A 25 -7.41 -18.59 25.68
CA ALA A 25 -6.16 -18.54 26.44
C ALA A 25 -5.41 -19.86 26.42
N LYS A 26 -6.13 -20.97 26.47
CA LYS A 26 -5.57 -22.32 26.41
C LYS A 26 -4.97 -22.61 25.03
N ASP A 27 -5.70 -22.26 23.96
CA ASP A 27 -5.32 -22.60 22.59
C ASP A 27 -4.18 -21.70 22.06
N THR A 28 -4.16 -20.42 22.47
CA THR A 28 -3.15 -19.46 22.02
C THR A 28 -1.93 -19.37 22.91
N GLY A 29 -1.99 -19.88 24.15
CA GLY A 29 -0.95 -19.70 25.15
C GLY A 29 -0.81 -18.28 25.71
N ILE A 30 -1.71 -17.36 25.32
CA ILE A 30 -1.72 -15.98 25.83
C ILE A 30 -2.33 -15.95 27.22
N SER A 31 -1.78 -15.13 28.13
CA SER A 31 -2.32 -14.99 29.49
C SER A 31 -3.79 -14.55 29.47
N ARG A 32 -4.60 -15.05 30.43
CA ARG A 32 -6.04 -14.76 30.48
C ARG A 32 -6.34 -13.25 30.47
N SER A 33 -5.60 -12.46 31.23
CA SER A 33 -5.79 -11.01 31.29
C SER A 33 -5.60 -10.37 29.91
N ASN A 34 -4.56 -10.75 29.19
CA ASN A 34 -4.28 -10.25 27.83
C ASN A 34 -5.34 -10.71 26.82
N VAL A 35 -5.83 -11.97 26.95
CA VAL A 35 -6.91 -12.48 26.10
C VAL A 35 -8.18 -11.66 26.27
N TYR A 36 -8.63 -11.39 27.50
CA TYR A 36 -9.84 -10.60 27.71
C TYR A 36 -9.68 -9.16 27.23
N SER A 37 -8.51 -8.55 27.41
CA SER A 37 -8.22 -7.22 26.88
C SER A 37 -8.25 -7.21 25.34
N ALA A 38 -7.63 -8.20 24.71
CA ALA A 38 -7.62 -8.31 23.26
C ALA A 38 -9.00 -8.66 22.67
N LEU A 39 -9.78 -9.51 23.32
CA LEU A 39 -11.16 -9.82 22.93
C LEU A 39 -12.05 -8.56 23.00
N ALA A 40 -11.91 -7.74 24.05
CA ALA A 40 -12.61 -6.48 24.15
C ALA A 40 -12.22 -5.53 22.99
N GLY A 41 -10.92 -5.43 22.68
CA GLY A 41 -10.43 -4.65 21.54
C GLY A 41 -10.92 -5.18 20.18
N LEU A 42 -11.02 -6.50 20.01
CA LEU A 42 -11.59 -7.10 18.79
C LEU A 42 -13.07 -6.74 18.61
N VAL A 43 -13.85 -6.81 19.69
CA VAL A 43 -15.29 -6.43 19.67
C VAL A 43 -15.44 -4.95 19.37
N GLU A 44 -14.69 -4.08 20.03
CA GLU A 44 -14.69 -2.62 19.78
C GLU A 44 -14.33 -2.29 18.32
N LYS A 45 -13.38 -3.03 17.74
CA LYS A 45 -12.96 -2.87 16.35
C LYS A 45 -13.89 -3.55 15.33
N GLY A 46 -14.99 -4.20 15.77
CA GLY A 46 -15.88 -4.94 14.88
C GLY A 46 -15.24 -6.18 14.24
N ALA A 47 -14.16 -6.70 14.84
CA ALA A 47 -13.48 -7.91 14.40
C ALA A 47 -13.97 -9.19 15.06
N ALA A 48 -14.74 -9.09 16.14
CA ALA A 48 -15.38 -10.21 16.81
C ALA A 48 -16.73 -9.80 17.39
N TYR A 49 -17.61 -10.79 17.52
CA TYR A 49 -18.91 -10.68 18.19
C TYR A 49 -18.86 -11.38 19.54
N LYS A 50 -19.50 -10.76 20.52
CA LYS A 50 -19.76 -11.39 21.82
C LYS A 50 -21.11 -12.07 21.77
N MET A 51 -21.14 -13.38 22.03
CA MET A 51 -22.33 -14.17 22.13
C MET A 51 -22.67 -14.34 23.62
N GLU A 52 -23.85 -13.88 24.04
CA GLU A 52 -24.36 -14.07 25.37
C GLU A 52 -24.95 -15.48 25.49
N ALA A 53 -24.33 -16.33 26.28
CA ALA A 53 -24.76 -17.67 26.60
C ALA A 53 -24.50 -17.93 28.09
N ALA A 54 -24.68 -19.19 28.58
CA ALA A 54 -24.32 -19.54 29.94
C ALA A 54 -22.85 -19.20 30.31
N ALA A 55 -21.97 -19.17 29.31
CA ALA A 55 -20.65 -18.53 29.37
C ALA A 55 -20.49 -17.64 28.11
N ASN A 56 -19.97 -16.42 28.29
CA ASN A 56 -19.72 -15.52 27.18
C ASN A 56 -18.73 -16.17 26.19
N LYS A 57 -19.18 -16.37 24.95
CA LYS A 57 -18.36 -16.82 23.83
C LYS A 57 -18.09 -15.67 22.88
N TYR A 58 -17.02 -15.79 22.12
CA TYR A 58 -16.61 -14.84 21.11
C TYR A 58 -16.49 -15.56 19.77
N LEU A 59 -16.97 -14.91 18.72
CA LEU A 59 -16.95 -15.39 17.34
C LEU A 59 -16.24 -14.36 16.49
N ALA A 60 -15.30 -14.76 15.63
CA ALA A 60 -14.68 -13.85 14.68
C ALA A 60 -15.70 -13.33 13.67
N ALA A 61 -15.65 -12.05 13.37
CA ALA A 61 -16.39 -11.50 12.22
C ALA A 61 -15.83 -12.09 10.91
N PRO A 62 -16.64 -12.32 9.87
CA PRO A 62 -16.14 -12.73 8.56
C PRO A 62 -15.06 -11.77 8.04
N VAL A 63 -14.05 -12.30 7.35
CA VAL A 63 -12.91 -11.49 6.84
C VAL A 63 -13.41 -10.38 5.93
N GLU A 64 -14.34 -10.71 5.04
CA GLU A 64 -14.94 -9.78 4.08
C GLU A 64 -15.61 -8.61 4.81
N GLU A 65 -16.43 -8.92 5.81
CA GLU A 65 -17.14 -7.91 6.61
C GLU A 65 -16.17 -7.01 7.38
N LEU A 66 -15.15 -7.60 8.02
CA LEU A 66 -14.11 -6.85 8.72
C LEU A 66 -13.37 -5.90 7.77
N CYS A 67 -12.97 -6.38 6.58
CA CYS A 67 -12.25 -5.58 5.58
C CYS A 67 -13.13 -4.46 5.02
N GLU A 68 -14.37 -4.74 4.63
CA GLU A 68 -15.31 -3.75 4.09
C GLU A 68 -15.60 -2.64 5.11
N ASN A 69 -15.86 -2.99 6.37
CA ASN A 69 -16.08 -2.03 7.43
C ASN A 69 -14.85 -1.14 7.65
N ARG A 70 -13.64 -1.70 7.60
CA ARG A 70 -12.40 -0.92 7.73
C ARG A 70 -12.17 0.02 6.55
N MET A 71 -12.41 -0.44 5.33
CA MET A 71 -12.31 0.40 4.14
C MET A 71 -13.32 1.55 4.17
N ARG A 72 -14.55 1.29 4.62
CA ARG A 72 -15.58 2.33 4.79
C ARG A 72 -15.13 3.40 5.79
N LEU A 73 -14.66 3.01 6.98
CA LEU A 73 -14.18 3.95 8.00
C LEU A 73 -12.98 4.77 7.51
N LEU A 74 -12.05 4.17 6.75
CA LEU A 74 -10.92 4.88 6.15
C LEU A 74 -11.38 5.92 5.12
N LYS A 75 -12.38 5.58 4.28
CA LYS A 75 -12.96 6.53 3.32
C LYS A 75 -13.69 7.69 4.00
N GLU A 76 -14.42 7.43 5.09
CA GLU A 76 -15.06 8.46 5.88
C GLU A 76 -14.03 9.42 6.50
N ALA A 77 -12.95 8.86 7.08
CA ALA A 77 -11.84 9.64 7.64
C ALA A 77 -11.12 10.46 6.55
N GLU A 78 -10.84 9.88 5.37
CA GLU A 78 -10.28 10.59 4.22
C GLU A 78 -11.15 11.78 3.81
N GLY A 79 -12.47 11.56 3.68
CA GLY A 79 -13.42 12.62 3.33
C GLY A 79 -13.44 13.74 4.37
N TYR A 80 -13.44 13.38 5.65
CA TYR A 80 -13.37 14.37 6.74
C TYR A 80 -12.07 15.20 6.68
N LEU A 81 -10.91 14.55 6.53
CA LEU A 81 -9.62 15.23 6.46
C LEU A 81 -9.54 16.13 5.23
N ARG A 82 -9.98 15.64 4.07
CA ARG A 82 -9.98 16.41 2.82
C ARG A 82 -10.82 17.69 2.91
N ASN A 83 -11.94 17.65 3.62
CA ASN A 83 -12.85 18.79 3.76
C ASN A 83 -12.42 19.78 4.87
N ASN A 84 -11.60 19.34 5.81
CA ASN A 84 -11.24 20.14 6.98
C ASN A 84 -9.76 20.54 7.03
N LEU A 85 -8.89 19.91 6.23
CA LEU A 85 -7.49 20.30 6.13
C LEU A 85 -7.29 21.12 4.86
N LEU A 86 -6.81 22.34 5.00
CA LEU A 86 -6.36 23.15 3.88
C LEU A 86 -4.93 22.75 3.55
N PRO A 87 -4.65 22.32 2.30
CA PRO A 87 -3.27 22.06 1.90
C PRO A 87 -2.49 23.38 1.95
N VAL A 88 -1.33 23.35 2.57
CA VAL A 88 -0.37 24.44 2.45
C VAL A 88 0.25 24.30 1.05
N GLU A 89 0.02 25.28 0.17
CA GLU A 89 0.75 25.38 -1.08
C GLU A 89 2.19 25.83 -0.78
N GLU A 90 3.02 24.91 -0.32
CA GLU A 90 4.45 25.14 -0.30
C GLU A 90 4.99 24.83 -1.71
N GLU A 91 5.44 25.85 -2.43
CA GLU A 91 6.44 25.65 -3.47
C GLU A 91 7.68 25.08 -2.77
N THR A 92 7.78 23.76 -2.71
CA THR A 92 8.98 23.11 -2.18
C THR A 92 10.13 23.39 -3.13
N GLU A 93 10.90 24.44 -2.84
CA GLU A 93 12.22 24.61 -3.42
C GLU A 93 13.10 23.45 -2.93
N GLY A 94 13.35 22.45 -3.78
CA GLY A 94 14.20 21.33 -3.45
C GLY A 94 13.63 19.96 -3.84
N TYR A 95 14.07 18.98 -3.11
CA TYR A 95 13.63 17.58 -3.26
C TYR A 95 13.20 17.02 -1.90
N ILE A 96 12.31 16.03 -1.97
CA ILE A 96 11.89 15.24 -0.81
C ILE A 96 12.56 13.88 -0.91
N THR A 97 13.21 13.45 0.16
CA THR A 97 13.76 12.09 0.28
C THR A 97 12.66 11.15 0.77
N ILE A 98 12.51 10.02 0.09
CA ILE A 98 11.59 8.95 0.45
C ILE A 98 12.42 7.72 0.76
N GLU A 99 12.31 7.20 1.98
CA GLU A 99 13.07 6.06 2.48
C GLU A 99 12.17 4.85 2.64
N GLY A 100 12.69 3.68 2.31
CA GLY A 100 12.04 2.39 2.42
C GLY A 100 11.27 1.99 1.16
N TYR A 101 11.51 0.76 0.70
CA TYR A 101 10.95 0.21 -0.53
C TYR A 101 9.42 0.37 -0.62
N ARG A 102 8.70 0.08 0.47
CA ARG A 102 7.25 0.18 0.48
C ARG A 102 6.74 1.61 0.33
N HIS A 103 7.37 2.58 0.98
CA HIS A 103 7.01 4.00 0.84
C HIS A 103 7.31 4.52 -0.56
N ILE A 104 8.39 4.03 -1.18
CA ILE A 104 8.71 4.33 -2.58
C ILE A 104 7.63 3.76 -3.50
N GLN A 105 7.18 2.51 -3.30
CA GLN A 105 6.06 1.92 -4.06
C GLN A 105 4.77 2.75 -3.92
N ASP A 106 4.41 3.14 -2.69
CA ASP A 106 3.23 3.99 -2.43
C ASP A 106 3.34 5.32 -3.19
N LYS A 107 4.54 5.90 -3.26
CA LYS A 107 4.78 7.14 -4.00
C LYS A 107 4.68 6.94 -5.51
N ILE A 108 5.27 5.87 -6.05
CA ILE A 108 5.14 5.50 -7.47
C ILE A 108 3.65 5.36 -7.81
N TYR A 109 2.90 4.58 -7.03
CA TYR A 109 1.47 4.39 -7.22
C TYR A 109 0.71 5.73 -7.26
N ALA A 110 0.95 6.60 -6.27
CA ALA A 110 0.32 7.92 -6.21
C ALA A 110 0.68 8.81 -7.42
N MET A 111 1.92 8.73 -7.93
CA MET A 111 2.34 9.46 -9.13
C MET A 111 1.66 8.92 -10.39
N LEU A 112 1.57 7.59 -10.57
CA LEU A 112 0.89 6.97 -11.71
C LEU A 112 -0.61 7.32 -11.71
N GLN A 113 -1.28 7.31 -10.55
CA GLN A 113 -2.69 7.69 -10.44
C GLN A 113 -2.95 9.15 -10.86
N LYS A 114 -2.02 10.07 -10.56
CA LYS A 114 -2.11 11.49 -10.89
C LYS A 114 -1.69 11.84 -12.31
N ALA A 115 -1.11 10.90 -13.06
CA ALA A 115 -0.68 11.13 -14.44
C ALA A 115 -1.86 11.52 -15.34
N GLU A 116 -1.70 12.58 -16.13
CA GLU A 116 -2.71 13.14 -17.03
C GLU A 116 -2.35 13.00 -18.51
N LYS A 117 -1.06 13.05 -18.86
CA LYS A 117 -0.62 13.10 -20.25
C LYS A 117 0.37 12.00 -20.61
N ARG A 118 1.44 11.85 -19.86
CA ARG A 118 2.53 10.94 -20.16
C ARG A 118 3.34 10.54 -18.96
N ILE A 119 3.94 9.34 -19.04
CA ILE A 119 5.00 8.91 -18.13
C ILE A 119 6.22 8.42 -18.91
N TYR A 120 7.39 8.61 -18.31
CA TYR A 120 8.66 7.99 -18.69
C TYR A 120 9.14 7.21 -17.48
N LEU A 121 9.31 5.90 -17.64
CA LEU A 121 9.73 5.00 -16.56
C LEU A 121 10.98 4.22 -17.00
N SER A 122 12.08 4.38 -16.26
CA SER A 122 13.26 3.54 -16.38
C SER A 122 13.32 2.61 -15.17
N LEU A 123 13.30 1.30 -15.44
CA LEU A 123 13.22 0.26 -14.41
C LEU A 123 13.72 -1.06 -14.96
N SER A 124 14.30 -1.93 -14.09
CA SER A 124 14.70 -3.28 -14.47
C SER A 124 13.49 -4.15 -14.83
N ALA A 125 13.70 -5.13 -15.69
CA ALA A 125 12.63 -6.00 -16.17
C ALA A 125 11.86 -6.75 -15.04
N PRO A 126 12.54 -7.34 -14.03
CA PRO A 126 11.81 -7.99 -12.92
C PRO A 126 10.90 -7.07 -12.15
N GLU A 127 11.34 -5.85 -11.85
CA GLU A 127 10.55 -4.85 -11.14
C GLU A 127 9.40 -4.31 -12.00
N LEU A 128 9.62 -4.20 -13.31
CA LEU A 128 8.61 -3.74 -14.25
C LEU A 128 7.39 -4.68 -14.31
N VAL A 129 7.59 -5.98 -14.16
CA VAL A 129 6.50 -6.98 -14.13
C VAL A 129 5.52 -6.69 -13.00
N PHE A 130 6.00 -6.23 -11.85
CA PHE A 130 5.15 -5.85 -10.72
C PHE A 130 4.18 -4.71 -11.07
N TRP A 131 4.60 -3.77 -11.92
CA TRP A 131 3.81 -2.60 -12.31
C TRP A 131 2.94 -2.80 -13.56
N LYS A 132 2.95 -3.99 -14.17
CA LYS A 132 2.26 -4.26 -15.44
C LYS A 132 0.79 -3.86 -15.46
N GLU A 133 0.04 -4.19 -14.40
CA GLU A 133 -1.39 -3.87 -14.31
C GLU A 133 -1.64 -2.35 -14.19
N GLU A 134 -0.82 -1.65 -13.41
CA GLU A 134 -0.96 -0.19 -13.26
C GLU A 134 -0.58 0.55 -14.55
N LEU A 135 0.44 0.07 -15.26
CA LEU A 135 0.83 0.61 -16.56
C LEU A 135 -0.28 0.39 -17.61
N GLN A 136 -0.94 -0.77 -17.59
CA GLN A 136 -2.09 -1.04 -18.46
C GLN A 136 -3.26 -0.08 -18.18
N LYS A 137 -3.54 0.22 -16.91
CA LYS A 137 -4.58 1.21 -16.54
C LYS A 137 -4.28 2.60 -17.10
N LEU A 138 -2.99 2.99 -17.19
CA LEU A 138 -2.59 4.25 -17.81
C LEU A 138 -2.89 4.27 -19.31
N VAL A 139 -2.60 3.19 -20.02
CA VAL A 139 -2.92 3.06 -21.45
C VAL A 139 -4.44 3.18 -21.68
N LEU A 140 -5.25 2.50 -20.86
CA LEU A 140 -6.71 2.61 -20.92
C LEU A 140 -7.22 4.05 -20.67
N ARG A 141 -6.49 4.83 -19.89
CA ARG A 141 -6.74 6.27 -19.67
C ARG A 141 -6.17 7.16 -20.78
N GLN A 142 -5.64 6.57 -21.86
CA GLN A 142 -5.01 7.27 -23.00
C GLN A 142 -3.76 8.09 -22.60
N ILE A 143 -3.07 7.68 -21.55
CA ILE A 143 -1.80 8.27 -21.11
C ILE A 143 -0.66 7.64 -21.91
N LYS A 144 0.22 8.48 -22.49
CA LYS A 144 1.40 7.98 -23.18
C LYS A 144 2.37 7.34 -22.19
N VAL A 145 2.70 6.07 -22.37
CA VAL A 145 3.62 5.31 -21.53
C VAL A 145 4.87 4.97 -22.33
N VAL A 146 6.03 5.44 -21.85
CA VAL A 146 7.35 5.15 -22.43
C VAL A 146 8.21 4.51 -21.35
N ILE A 147 8.76 3.35 -21.68
CA ILE A 147 9.55 2.53 -20.76
C ILE A 147 10.96 2.33 -21.31
N LEU A 148 11.95 2.44 -20.43
CA LEU A 148 13.34 2.06 -20.68
C LEU A 148 13.70 0.94 -19.70
N THR A 149 14.05 -0.25 -20.22
CA THR A 149 14.35 -1.44 -19.41
C THR A 149 15.56 -2.18 -19.97
N ASP A 150 16.09 -3.13 -19.22
CA ASP A 150 17.29 -3.92 -19.57
C ASP A 150 16.99 -5.18 -20.36
N GLU A 151 15.77 -5.72 -20.25
CA GLU A 151 15.35 -6.91 -20.97
C GLU A 151 13.95 -6.72 -21.57
N GLN A 152 13.62 -7.54 -22.54
CA GLN A 152 12.31 -7.51 -23.19
C GLN A 152 11.24 -8.07 -22.26
N VAL A 153 10.20 -7.26 -21.98
CA VAL A 153 9.05 -7.64 -21.17
C VAL A 153 7.79 -7.55 -22.01
N GLU A 154 6.95 -8.57 -21.94
CA GLU A 154 5.62 -8.52 -22.56
C GLU A 154 4.71 -7.58 -21.78
N LEU A 155 4.47 -6.41 -22.36
CA LEU A 155 3.55 -5.38 -21.86
C LEU A 155 2.34 -5.24 -22.78
N SER A 156 1.34 -4.50 -22.30
CA SER A 156 0.13 -4.23 -23.08
C SER A 156 0.43 -3.41 -24.32
N GLU A 157 -0.36 -3.63 -25.39
CA GLU A 157 -0.33 -2.76 -26.56
C GLU A 157 -0.53 -1.30 -26.17
N GLY A 158 0.17 -0.39 -26.86
CA GLY A 158 0.15 1.05 -26.57
C GLY A 158 1.28 1.54 -25.65
N ILE A 159 2.09 0.65 -25.09
CA ILE A 159 3.32 1.00 -24.34
C ILE A 159 4.50 1.00 -25.30
N THR A 160 5.27 2.08 -25.32
CA THR A 160 6.51 2.17 -26.08
C THR A 160 7.68 1.72 -25.20
N THR A 161 8.38 0.67 -25.57
CA THR A 161 9.51 0.15 -24.80
C THR A 161 10.83 0.31 -25.57
N TYR A 162 11.85 0.77 -24.87
CA TYR A 162 13.23 0.84 -25.34
C TYR A 162 14.11 -0.05 -24.47
N LEU A 163 15.06 -0.72 -25.09
CA LEU A 163 16.08 -1.49 -24.39
C LEU A 163 17.33 -0.64 -24.17
N SER A 164 17.93 -0.77 -23.02
CA SER A 164 19.16 -0.13 -22.61
C SER A 164 20.08 -1.16 -21.98
N ASP A 165 21.32 -0.77 -21.71
CA ASP A 165 22.24 -1.60 -20.92
C ASP A 165 21.63 -1.93 -19.56
N ARG A 166 22.15 -3.01 -18.95
CA ARG A 166 21.66 -3.52 -17.66
C ARG A 166 21.45 -2.39 -16.67
N LYS A 167 20.24 -2.33 -16.12
CA LYS A 167 19.92 -1.37 -15.07
C LYS A 167 20.43 -1.90 -13.74
N GLU A 168 21.18 -1.09 -13.03
CA GLU A 168 21.34 -1.27 -11.60
C GLU A 168 19.98 -1.16 -10.94
N ALA A 169 19.86 -1.60 -9.68
CA ALA A 169 18.61 -1.58 -8.92
C ALA A 169 18.13 -0.14 -8.63
N GLN A 170 17.85 0.60 -9.70
CA GLN A 170 17.46 2.01 -9.68
C GLN A 170 16.17 2.23 -10.44
N ILE A 171 15.41 3.24 -10.00
CA ILE A 171 14.23 3.75 -10.67
C ILE A 171 14.43 5.19 -11.14
N HIS A 172 13.86 5.50 -12.30
CA HIS A 172 13.69 6.87 -12.75
C HIS A 172 12.29 7.02 -13.37
N LEU A 173 11.39 7.71 -12.66
CA LEU A 173 10.01 7.94 -13.08
C LEU A 173 9.77 9.43 -13.27
N ILE A 174 9.35 9.82 -14.47
CA ILE A 174 8.92 11.19 -14.78
C ILE A 174 7.43 11.17 -15.16
N VAL A 175 6.64 12.01 -14.53
CA VAL A 175 5.20 12.15 -14.79
C VAL A 175 4.91 13.55 -15.33
N ASP A 176 4.26 13.61 -16.48
CA ASP A 176 3.78 14.82 -17.17
C ASP A 176 4.86 15.88 -17.42
N SER A 177 6.13 15.49 -17.39
CA SER A 177 7.29 16.41 -17.42
C SER A 177 7.22 17.50 -16.33
N LYS A 178 6.65 17.15 -15.18
CA LYS A 178 6.48 18.04 -14.02
C LYS A 178 7.03 17.45 -12.73
N LEU A 179 6.99 16.14 -12.59
CA LEU A 179 7.38 15.43 -11.36
C LEU A 179 8.39 14.35 -11.69
N VAL A 180 9.40 14.18 -10.86
CA VAL A 180 10.41 13.14 -10.97
C VAL A 180 10.54 12.38 -9.65
N LEU A 181 10.71 11.07 -9.74
CA LEU A 181 11.15 10.19 -8.66
C LEU A 181 12.35 9.39 -9.17
N THR A 182 13.46 9.44 -8.45
CA THR A 182 14.69 8.74 -8.87
C THR A 182 15.51 8.29 -7.66
N GLY A 183 16.12 7.13 -7.74
CA GLY A 183 16.98 6.58 -6.68
C GLY A 183 17.03 5.06 -6.69
N ASP A 184 17.38 4.48 -5.54
CA ASP A 184 17.51 3.05 -5.38
C ASP A 184 16.13 2.36 -5.27
N TYR A 185 16.00 1.23 -5.97
CA TYR A 185 14.78 0.43 -5.99
C TYR A 185 15.15 -1.04 -6.13
N SER A 186 15.64 -1.62 -5.05
CA SER A 186 16.20 -2.98 -4.98
C SER A 186 15.34 -3.98 -4.20
N GLY A 187 14.26 -3.52 -3.62
CA GLY A 187 13.40 -4.33 -2.75
C GLY A 187 13.82 -4.31 -1.28
N GLN A 188 14.72 -3.40 -0.88
CA GLN A 188 15.24 -3.33 0.48
C GLN A 188 14.67 -2.15 1.26
N GLU A 189 14.56 -2.32 2.58
CA GLU A 189 14.14 -1.22 3.48
C GLU A 189 15.12 -0.03 3.50
N SER A 190 16.35 -0.25 3.03
CA SER A 190 17.38 0.79 2.88
C SER A 190 17.26 1.60 1.58
N ASP A 191 16.37 1.23 0.67
CA ASP A 191 16.17 1.95 -0.58
C ASP A 191 15.78 3.41 -0.31
N THR A 192 16.33 4.30 -1.13
CA THR A 192 16.11 5.75 -0.99
C THR A 192 15.89 6.39 -2.35
N CYS A 193 14.82 7.17 -2.47
CA CYS A 193 14.52 7.94 -3.67
C CYS A 193 14.36 9.42 -3.39
N LEU A 194 14.72 10.24 -4.37
CA LEU A 194 14.44 11.67 -4.39
C LEU A 194 13.18 11.93 -5.22
N TYR A 195 12.27 12.72 -4.68
CA TYR A 195 11.08 13.21 -5.36
C TYR A 195 11.12 14.72 -5.48
N SER A 196 10.87 15.25 -6.68
CA SER A 196 10.89 16.68 -6.92
C SER A 196 9.96 17.11 -8.07
N GLY A 197 9.52 18.38 -8.03
CA GLY A 197 8.85 19.07 -9.13
C GLY A 197 9.74 20.12 -9.80
N GLN A 198 11.02 20.19 -9.46
CA GLN A 198 11.94 21.17 -10.03
C GLN A 198 12.21 20.92 -11.53
N LYS A 199 12.09 21.96 -12.34
CA LYS A 199 12.25 21.88 -13.81
C LYS A 199 13.62 21.33 -14.25
N ASN A 200 14.68 21.68 -13.54
CA ASN A 200 16.04 21.21 -13.84
C ASN A 200 16.27 19.72 -13.58
N LEU A 201 15.46 19.09 -12.74
CA LEU A 201 15.50 17.64 -12.48
C LEU A 201 14.54 16.85 -13.38
N VAL A 202 13.55 17.51 -13.95
CA VAL A 202 12.52 16.92 -14.81
C VAL A 202 12.88 16.99 -16.30
N SER A 203 13.76 17.93 -16.70
CA SER A 203 14.22 18.07 -18.10
C SER A 203 15.26 16.99 -18.40
N VAL A 204 14.84 16.00 -19.19
CA VAL A 204 15.67 14.97 -19.84
C VAL A 204 15.83 15.35 -21.31
#